data_852923d0250cc22118b0a942decde3cf
#
_entry.id   852923d0250cc22118b0a942decde3cf
#
_cell.length_a   1.000
_cell.length_b   1.000
_cell.length_c   1.000
_cell.angle_alpha   90.00
_cell.angle_beta   90.00
_cell.angle_gamma   90.00
#
_symmetry.space_group_name_H-M   'P 1'
#
loop_
_entity.id
_entity.type
_entity.pdbx_description
1 polymer ?
#
loop_
_entity_poly.entity_id
_entity_poly.type
_entity_poly.pdbx_seq_one_letter_code
_entity_poly.pdbx_strand_id
1 'polypeptide(L)'
;VQKALHTGKYAQNIVSVVQNAKDNPGQLSLQDLSDYQVVERPPVCVTYRIYEVCGMSAPSSGGIAVGQILGILNEFSPNQVGCDAEGLRLLGDASRLAFADRDVYLGDPDFVPVPIRQLISKDDLKHRSQLLKQSDKALPSVSAGILFMSGYLHKRLSYLLPVISQLWIRRVMCYQ
;
A
#
# COMPACT_ATOMS: atom_id res chain seq x y z
N VAL A 1 -5.17 1.27 -30.34
CA VAL A 1 -5.28 0.40 -29.13
C VAL A 1 -6.16 1.09 -28.08
N GLN A 2 -5.88 2.35 -27.72
CA GLN A 2 -6.62 3.11 -26.70
C GLN A 2 -8.14 3.16 -26.96
N LYS A 3 -8.56 3.57 -28.19
CA LYS A 3 -9.97 3.62 -28.56
C LYS A 3 -10.69 2.26 -28.43
N ALA A 4 -10.02 1.16 -28.77
CA ALA A 4 -10.60 -0.17 -28.66
C ALA A 4 -10.82 -0.62 -27.19
N LEU A 5 -9.92 -0.19 -26.27
CA LEU A 5 -10.00 -0.50 -24.86
C LEU A 5 -11.04 0.33 -24.12
N HIS A 6 -11.20 1.63 -24.49
CA HIS A 6 -12.06 2.56 -23.76
C HIS A 6 -13.51 2.63 -24.30
N THR A 7 -13.70 2.40 -25.59
CA THR A 7 -15.04 2.58 -26.22
C THR A 7 -15.45 1.45 -27.18
N GLY A 8 -14.54 0.49 -27.44
CA GLY A 8 -14.77 -0.59 -28.40
C GLY A 8 -15.29 -1.88 -27.78
N LYS A 9 -15.20 -2.96 -28.56
CA LYS A 9 -15.63 -4.30 -28.15
C LYS A 9 -14.96 -4.81 -26.85
N TYR A 10 -13.70 -4.43 -26.62
CA TYR A 10 -13.01 -4.82 -25.37
C TYR A 10 -13.63 -4.15 -24.16
N ALA A 11 -14.00 -2.85 -24.26
CA ALA A 11 -14.72 -2.16 -23.19
C ALA A 11 -16.05 -2.86 -22.86
N GLN A 12 -16.83 -3.21 -23.90
CA GLN A 12 -18.09 -3.93 -23.73
C GLN A 12 -17.91 -5.28 -23.02
N ASN A 13 -16.88 -6.04 -23.41
CA ASN A 13 -16.58 -7.32 -22.80
C ASN A 13 -16.15 -7.16 -21.33
N ILE A 14 -15.30 -6.18 -21.00
CA ILE A 14 -14.87 -5.90 -19.63
C ILE A 14 -16.09 -5.57 -18.75
N VAL A 15 -16.91 -4.63 -19.20
CA VAL A 15 -18.12 -4.22 -18.47
C VAL A 15 -19.07 -5.41 -18.28
N SER A 16 -19.29 -6.20 -19.34
CA SER A 16 -20.14 -7.38 -19.27
C SER A 16 -19.65 -8.40 -18.23
N VAL A 17 -18.35 -8.70 -18.21
CA VAL A 17 -17.78 -9.65 -17.22
C VAL A 17 -17.91 -9.11 -15.80
N VAL A 18 -17.65 -7.82 -15.59
CA VAL A 18 -17.74 -7.20 -14.26
C VAL A 18 -19.19 -7.18 -13.76
N GLN A 19 -20.14 -6.77 -14.60
CA GLN A 19 -21.56 -6.64 -14.22
C GLN A 19 -22.27 -7.99 -14.07
N ASN A 20 -21.80 -9.04 -14.77
CA ASN A 20 -22.39 -10.38 -14.71
C ASN A 20 -21.57 -11.34 -13.83
N ALA A 21 -20.67 -10.84 -12.99
CA ALA A 21 -19.94 -11.69 -12.03
C ALA A 21 -20.93 -12.41 -11.08
N LYS A 22 -20.76 -13.74 -10.93
CA LYS A 22 -21.74 -14.59 -10.25
C LYS A 22 -21.92 -14.23 -8.79
N ASP A 23 -20.81 -14.00 -8.08
CA ASP A 23 -20.84 -13.89 -6.62
C ASP A 23 -20.81 -12.43 -6.12
N ASN A 24 -20.22 -11.51 -6.89
CA ASN A 24 -20.13 -10.11 -6.52
C ASN A 24 -20.09 -9.22 -7.77
N PRO A 25 -21.21 -8.96 -8.42
CA PRO A 25 -21.26 -8.13 -9.62
C PRO A 25 -20.84 -6.68 -9.30
N GLY A 26 -19.96 -6.13 -10.14
CA GLY A 26 -19.54 -4.74 -10.03
C GLY A 26 -20.45 -3.79 -10.80
N GLN A 27 -20.23 -2.49 -10.61
CA GLN A 27 -21.04 -1.42 -11.23
C GLN A 27 -20.31 -0.70 -12.36
N LEU A 28 -19.14 -1.22 -12.81
CA LEU A 28 -18.38 -0.62 -13.90
C LEU A 28 -19.26 -0.42 -15.15
N SER A 29 -19.23 0.78 -15.72
CA SER A 29 -19.98 1.14 -16.92
C SER A 29 -19.07 1.45 -18.11
N LEU A 30 -19.65 1.50 -19.31
CA LEU A 30 -18.92 1.97 -20.50
C LEU A 30 -18.52 3.45 -20.38
N GLN A 31 -19.30 4.24 -19.66
CA GLN A 31 -19.00 5.64 -19.41
C GLN A 31 -17.74 5.78 -18.57
N ASP A 32 -17.59 4.98 -17.49
CA ASP A 32 -16.40 5.00 -16.65
C ASP A 32 -15.12 4.69 -17.45
N LEU A 33 -15.20 3.75 -18.38
CA LEU A 33 -14.07 3.42 -19.25
C LEU A 33 -13.77 4.53 -20.28
N SER A 34 -14.80 5.18 -20.82
CA SER A 34 -14.64 6.26 -21.79
C SER A 34 -14.09 7.53 -21.17
N ASP A 35 -14.46 7.81 -19.93
CA ASP A 35 -14.07 9.01 -19.19
C ASP A 35 -12.72 8.86 -18.49
N TYR A 36 -12.19 7.63 -18.41
CA TYR A 36 -10.91 7.37 -17.77
C TYR A 36 -9.77 8.15 -18.41
N GLN A 37 -9.05 8.91 -17.61
CA GLN A 37 -7.86 9.63 -18.00
C GLN A 37 -6.65 9.17 -17.20
N VAL A 38 -5.53 9.00 -17.88
CA VAL A 38 -4.26 8.67 -17.25
C VAL A 38 -3.76 9.88 -16.47
N VAL A 39 -3.44 9.68 -15.19
CA VAL A 39 -2.85 10.72 -14.36
C VAL A 39 -1.34 10.48 -14.27
N GLU A 40 -0.55 11.44 -14.72
CA GLU A 40 0.90 11.41 -14.51
C GLU A 40 1.25 11.84 -13.10
N ARG A 41 2.03 11.00 -12.40
CA ARG A 41 2.48 11.27 -11.03
C ARG A 41 4.00 11.17 -10.93
N PRO A 42 4.67 12.03 -10.14
CA PRO A 42 6.10 11.91 -9.93
C PRO A 42 6.44 10.55 -9.27
N PRO A 43 7.59 9.93 -9.62
CA PRO A 43 8.03 8.72 -8.97
C PRO A 43 8.38 8.97 -7.50
N VAL A 44 8.34 7.90 -6.71
CA VAL A 44 8.88 7.86 -5.35
C VAL A 44 10.27 7.26 -5.42
N CYS A 45 11.26 7.97 -4.90
CA CYS A 45 12.65 7.55 -4.91
C CYS A 45 13.20 7.44 -3.49
N VAL A 46 13.99 6.41 -3.23
CA VAL A 46 14.74 6.21 -1.98
C VAL A 46 16.20 5.87 -2.29
N THR A 47 17.11 6.28 -1.40
CA THR A 47 18.50 5.88 -1.50
C THR A 47 18.73 4.54 -0.83
N TYR A 48 19.25 3.58 -1.56
CA TYR A 48 19.75 2.31 -1.04
C TYR A 48 21.23 2.15 -1.36
N ARG A 49 22.05 2.17 -0.33
CA ARG A 49 23.52 2.18 -0.48
C ARG A 49 23.97 3.40 -1.30
N ILE A 50 24.50 3.14 -2.50
CA ILE A 50 24.97 4.16 -3.45
C ILE A 50 23.97 4.38 -4.60
N TYR A 51 22.85 3.66 -4.60
CA TYR A 51 21.86 3.69 -5.66
C TYR A 51 20.65 4.51 -5.26
N GLU A 52 20.05 5.21 -6.21
CA GLU A 52 18.72 5.75 -6.11
C GLU A 52 17.74 4.76 -6.75
N VAL A 53 16.78 4.30 -5.97
CA VAL A 53 15.75 3.36 -6.43
C VAL A 53 14.41 4.08 -6.49
N CYS A 54 13.86 4.17 -7.70
CA CYS A 54 12.61 4.87 -7.97
C CYS A 54 11.52 3.89 -8.41
N GLY A 55 10.29 4.14 -8.00
CA GLY A 55 9.12 3.37 -8.40
C GLY A 55 7.89 4.24 -8.49
N MET A 56 6.78 3.66 -8.95
CA MET A 56 5.51 4.37 -9.05
C MET A 56 5.01 4.78 -7.67
N SER A 57 4.49 6.00 -7.61
CA SER A 57 3.81 6.54 -6.42
C SER A 57 2.38 5.97 -6.27
N ALA A 58 1.72 6.27 -5.15
CA ALA A 58 0.31 5.95 -4.97
C ALA A 58 -0.55 6.45 -6.16
N PRO A 59 -1.57 5.69 -6.57
CA PRO A 59 -2.21 4.55 -5.89
C PRO A 59 -1.44 3.23 -5.96
N SER A 60 -0.36 3.14 -6.76
CA SER A 60 0.51 1.97 -6.73
C SER A 60 1.26 1.88 -5.40
N SER A 61 1.24 0.70 -4.78
CA SER A 61 1.97 0.48 -3.54
C SER A 61 3.43 0.10 -3.74
N GLY A 62 3.82 -0.33 -4.96
CA GLY A 62 5.10 -0.97 -5.25
C GLY A 62 6.29 -0.08 -4.92
N GLY A 63 6.31 1.17 -5.41
CA GLY A 63 7.43 2.08 -5.17
C GLY A 63 7.63 2.40 -3.69
N ILE A 64 6.54 2.59 -2.95
CA ILE A 64 6.59 2.89 -1.51
C ILE A 64 7.02 1.65 -0.71
N ALA A 65 6.41 0.50 -0.97
CA ALA A 65 6.74 -0.73 -0.25
C ALA A 65 8.19 -1.16 -0.48
N VAL A 66 8.66 -1.16 -1.73
CA VAL A 66 10.08 -1.45 -2.05
C VAL A 66 10.99 -0.40 -1.40
N GLY A 67 10.62 0.88 -1.45
CA GLY A 67 11.36 1.95 -0.79
C GLY A 67 11.50 1.74 0.71
N GLN A 68 10.43 1.34 1.40
CA GLN A 68 10.46 1.01 2.82
C GLN A 68 11.35 -0.20 3.11
N ILE A 69 11.19 -1.30 2.37
CA ILE A 69 12.01 -2.50 2.52
C ILE A 69 13.50 -2.16 2.40
N LEU A 70 13.88 -1.50 1.32
CA LEU A 70 15.27 -1.13 1.08
C LEU A 70 15.79 -0.13 2.11
N GLY A 71 14.98 0.86 2.51
CA GLY A 71 15.35 1.82 3.53
C GLY A 71 15.56 1.21 4.91
N ILE A 72 14.73 0.24 5.31
CA ILE A 72 14.92 -0.55 6.53
C ILE A 72 16.21 -1.37 6.44
N LEU A 73 16.43 -2.08 5.34
CA LEU A 73 17.63 -2.90 5.13
C LEU A 73 18.91 -2.07 5.00
N ASN A 74 18.81 -0.79 4.64
CA ASN A 74 19.94 0.11 4.56
C ASN A 74 20.62 0.39 5.91
N GLU A 75 19.91 0.13 7.00
CA GLU A 75 20.39 0.26 8.39
C GLU A 75 21.22 -0.95 8.88
N PHE A 76 21.40 -1.95 8.02
CA PHE A 76 22.23 -3.15 8.28
C PHE A 76 23.44 -3.14 7.37
N SER A 77 24.54 -3.75 7.80
CA SER A 77 25.73 -3.88 6.95
C SER A 77 25.47 -4.78 5.73
N PRO A 78 26.18 -4.59 4.60
CA PRO A 78 26.01 -5.44 3.43
C PRO A 78 26.18 -6.94 3.72
N ASN A 79 27.06 -7.30 4.66
CA ASN A 79 27.29 -8.69 5.04
C ASN A 79 26.12 -9.33 5.80
N GLN A 80 25.27 -8.51 6.44
CA GLN A 80 24.07 -9.00 7.12
C GLN A 80 22.87 -9.18 6.18
N VAL A 81 22.90 -8.54 5.02
CA VAL A 81 21.81 -8.59 4.01
C VAL A 81 22.23 -9.50 2.86
N GLY A 82 22.66 -10.72 3.20
CA GLY A 82 23.08 -11.74 2.26
C GLY A 82 21.96 -12.71 1.85
N CYS A 83 22.35 -13.75 1.10
CA CYS A 83 21.45 -14.85 0.74
C CYS A 83 21.49 -16.01 1.76
N ASP A 84 21.87 -15.73 2.99
CA ASP A 84 21.87 -16.66 4.11
C ASP A 84 20.57 -16.54 4.95
N ALA A 85 20.46 -17.35 5.99
CA ALA A 85 19.28 -17.40 6.84
C ALA A 85 18.98 -16.03 7.50
N GLU A 86 20.02 -15.30 7.91
CA GLU A 86 19.86 -13.99 8.54
C GLU A 86 19.40 -12.93 7.52
N GLY A 87 20.01 -12.87 6.36
CA GLY A 87 19.60 -11.95 5.31
C GLY A 87 18.18 -12.19 4.83
N LEU A 88 17.77 -13.48 4.69
CA LEU A 88 16.39 -13.84 4.34
C LEU A 88 15.41 -13.47 5.45
N ARG A 89 15.78 -13.63 6.73
CA ARG A 89 15.00 -13.19 7.87
C ARG A 89 14.79 -11.66 7.84
N LEU A 90 15.86 -10.89 7.68
CA LEU A 90 15.80 -9.43 7.61
C LEU A 90 14.92 -8.96 6.44
N LEU A 91 15.08 -9.56 5.27
CA LEU A 91 14.26 -9.26 4.10
C LEU A 91 12.78 -9.58 4.34
N GLY A 92 12.51 -10.74 4.93
CA GLY A 92 11.15 -11.18 5.26
C GLY A 92 10.47 -10.23 6.25
N ASP A 93 11.13 -9.89 7.35
CA ASP A 93 10.58 -9.00 8.37
C ASP A 93 10.45 -7.55 7.87
N ALA A 94 11.42 -7.03 7.12
CA ALA A 94 11.29 -5.71 6.49
C ALA A 94 10.09 -5.66 5.52
N SER A 95 9.87 -6.75 4.74
CA SER A 95 8.72 -6.86 3.86
C SER A 95 7.41 -6.87 4.65
N ARG A 96 7.31 -7.64 5.72
CA ARG A 96 6.12 -7.69 6.59
C ARG A 96 5.80 -6.32 7.19
N LEU A 97 6.81 -5.57 7.65
CA LEU A 97 6.62 -4.22 8.17
C LEU A 97 6.11 -3.26 7.09
N ALA A 98 6.70 -3.29 5.89
CA ALA A 98 6.27 -2.45 4.77
C ALA A 98 4.82 -2.77 4.34
N PHE A 99 4.44 -4.05 4.34
CA PHE A 99 3.08 -4.45 4.00
C PHE A 99 2.07 -4.09 5.10
N ALA A 100 2.46 -4.14 6.36
CA ALA A 100 1.61 -3.65 7.45
C ALA A 100 1.31 -2.13 7.31
N ASP A 101 2.32 -1.33 6.95
CA ASP A 101 2.13 0.10 6.67
C ASP A 101 1.27 0.30 5.41
N ARG A 102 1.50 -0.49 4.37
CA ARG A 102 0.72 -0.48 3.13
C ARG A 102 -0.77 -0.65 3.42
N ASP A 103 -1.13 -1.66 4.18
CA ASP A 103 -2.54 -2.00 4.45
C ASP A 103 -3.27 -0.92 5.25
N VAL A 104 -2.53 -0.11 6.00
CA VAL A 104 -3.09 0.99 6.80
C VAL A 104 -3.09 2.33 6.05
N TYR A 105 -2.00 2.66 5.36
CA TYR A 105 -1.75 4.02 4.90
C TYR A 105 -1.89 4.24 3.40
N LEU A 106 -1.84 3.18 2.57
CA LEU A 106 -1.92 3.34 1.13
C LEU A 106 -3.36 3.28 0.62
N GLY A 107 -3.61 4.07 -0.39
CA GLY A 107 -4.87 4.16 -1.10
C GLY A 107 -4.70 5.08 -2.30
N ASP A 108 -5.80 5.41 -2.97
CA ASP A 108 -5.75 6.38 -4.07
C ASP A 108 -5.70 7.80 -3.49
N PRO A 109 -4.63 8.59 -3.77
CA PRO A 109 -4.46 9.94 -3.25
C PRO A 109 -5.50 10.94 -3.74
N ASP A 110 -6.26 10.63 -4.79
CA ASP A 110 -7.37 11.45 -5.25
C ASP A 110 -8.59 11.35 -4.31
N PHE A 111 -8.68 10.28 -3.53
CA PHE A 111 -9.78 10.02 -2.59
C PHE A 111 -9.36 10.06 -1.12
N VAL A 112 -8.12 9.67 -0.81
CA VAL A 112 -7.62 9.60 0.57
C VAL A 112 -6.22 10.21 0.69
N PRO A 113 -5.90 10.89 1.80
CA PRO A 113 -4.54 11.37 2.01
C PRO A 113 -3.58 10.19 2.21
N VAL A 114 -2.51 10.15 1.43
CA VAL A 114 -1.45 9.13 1.55
C VAL A 114 -0.16 9.79 2.04
N PRO A 115 0.38 9.42 3.22
CA PRO A 115 1.53 10.09 3.84
C PRO A 115 2.86 9.59 3.27
N ILE A 116 3.05 9.70 1.94
CA ILE A 116 4.20 9.13 1.22
C ILE A 116 5.53 9.57 1.83
N ARG A 117 5.69 10.89 2.09
CA ARG A 117 6.95 11.44 2.61
C ARG A 117 7.34 10.86 3.96
N GLN A 118 6.37 10.62 4.83
CA GLN A 118 6.60 10.04 6.15
C GLN A 118 6.96 8.56 6.03
N LEU A 119 6.20 7.80 5.22
CA LEU A 119 6.43 6.38 5.02
C LEU A 119 7.83 6.02 4.51
N ILE A 120 8.47 6.93 3.76
CA ILE A 120 9.82 6.75 3.22
C ILE A 120 10.86 7.67 3.90
N SER A 121 10.50 8.32 4.99
CA SER A 121 11.44 9.19 5.71
C SER A 121 12.56 8.36 6.36
N LYS A 122 13.78 8.89 6.33
CA LYS A 122 14.94 8.22 6.96
C LYS A 122 14.72 7.91 8.44
N ASP A 123 14.07 8.82 9.15
CA ASP A 123 13.83 8.68 10.59
C ASP A 123 12.83 7.55 10.87
N ASP A 124 11.75 7.46 10.10
CA ASP A 124 10.76 6.39 10.25
C ASP A 124 11.37 5.02 9.88
N LEU A 125 12.07 4.94 8.75
CA LEU A 125 12.73 3.70 8.31
C LEU A 125 13.81 3.23 9.30
N LYS A 126 14.58 4.15 9.86
CA LYS A 126 15.54 3.86 10.93
C LYS A 126 14.83 3.37 12.20
N HIS A 127 13.72 4.02 12.59
CA HIS A 127 12.94 3.57 13.73
C HIS A 127 12.41 2.14 13.51
N ARG A 128 11.85 1.88 12.34
CA ARG A 128 11.33 0.55 11.95
C ARG A 128 12.42 -0.51 11.95
N SER A 129 13.65 -0.17 11.53
CA SER A 129 14.78 -1.11 11.54
C SER A 129 15.18 -1.57 12.95
N GLN A 130 14.93 -0.75 13.98
CA GLN A 130 15.23 -1.14 15.36
C GLN A 130 14.45 -2.39 15.81
N LEU A 131 13.25 -2.60 15.27
CA LEU A 131 12.47 -3.80 15.56
C LEU A 131 13.21 -5.08 15.13
N LEU A 132 13.90 -5.04 13.99
CA LEU A 132 14.65 -6.17 13.45
C LEU A 132 15.97 -6.42 14.24
N LYS A 133 16.49 -5.37 14.90
CA LYS A 133 17.73 -5.44 15.69
C LYS A 133 17.52 -6.01 17.10
N GLN A 134 16.28 -6.12 17.57
CA GLN A 134 15.95 -6.59 18.91
C GLN A 134 16.05 -8.11 19.07
N SER A 135 16.07 -8.87 17.99
CA SER A 135 16.07 -10.33 18.03
C SER A 135 16.75 -10.89 16.79
N ASP A 136 17.40 -12.04 16.96
CA ASP A 136 17.93 -12.90 15.89
C ASP A 136 16.85 -13.81 15.27
N LYS A 137 15.63 -13.78 15.82
CA LYS A 137 14.47 -14.53 15.31
C LYS A 137 13.54 -13.62 14.52
N ALA A 138 12.77 -14.21 13.62
CA ALA A 138 11.71 -13.52 12.92
C ALA A 138 10.71 -12.87 13.89
N LEU A 139 10.23 -11.69 13.56
CA LEU A 139 9.24 -10.98 14.36
C LEU A 139 7.97 -11.85 14.53
N PRO A 140 7.47 -12.07 15.75
CA PRO A 140 6.28 -12.91 15.97
C PRO A 140 5.04 -12.28 15.34
N SER A 141 4.93 -10.96 15.40
CA SER A 141 3.87 -10.16 14.78
C SER A 141 4.41 -8.83 14.31
N VAL A 142 3.72 -8.22 13.37
CA VAL A 142 4.03 -6.89 12.85
C VAL A 142 2.76 -6.04 12.81
N SER A 143 2.92 -4.75 13.03
CA SER A 143 1.86 -3.75 12.89
C SER A 143 2.37 -2.55 12.10
N ALA A 144 1.45 -1.76 11.56
CA ALA A 144 1.80 -0.49 10.94
C ALA A 144 2.50 0.44 11.92
N GLY A 145 3.46 1.21 11.42
CA GLY A 145 4.13 2.26 12.17
C GLY A 145 3.15 3.36 12.58
N ILE A 146 3.44 4.03 13.68
CA ILE A 146 2.66 5.19 14.10
C ILE A 146 3.26 6.42 13.45
N LEU A 147 2.58 6.94 12.43
CA LEU A 147 2.99 8.19 11.78
C LEU A 147 2.38 9.37 12.53
N PHE A 148 3.24 10.16 13.17
CA PHE A 148 2.80 11.39 13.85
C PHE A 148 2.44 12.47 12.82
N MET A 149 1.22 12.40 12.31
CA MET A 149 0.65 13.44 11.47
C MET A 149 -0.49 14.14 12.22
N SER A 150 -0.27 15.40 12.57
CA SER A 150 -1.35 16.26 13.03
C SER A 150 -2.49 16.26 11.99
N GLY A 151 -3.62 15.65 12.33
CA GLY A 151 -4.81 15.58 11.48
C GLY A 151 -5.00 14.33 10.64
N TYR A 152 -4.01 13.43 10.48
CA TYR A 152 -4.17 12.21 9.67
C TYR A 152 -5.12 11.20 10.33
N LEU A 153 -4.92 10.93 11.62
CA LEU A 153 -5.79 10.06 12.40
C LEU A 153 -7.23 10.60 12.46
N HIS A 154 -7.41 11.90 12.57
CA HIS A 154 -8.74 12.52 12.64
C HIS A 154 -9.49 12.37 11.30
N LYS A 155 -8.84 12.63 10.17
CA LYS A 155 -9.44 12.43 8.84
C LYS A 155 -9.80 10.98 8.56
N ARG A 156 -8.93 10.03 8.90
CA ARG A 156 -9.20 8.61 8.63
C ARG A 156 -10.29 8.02 9.54
N LEU A 157 -10.35 8.44 10.78
CA LEU A 157 -11.46 8.08 11.67
C LEU A 157 -12.81 8.63 11.15
N SER A 158 -12.85 9.81 10.56
CA SER A 158 -14.07 10.36 9.97
C SER A 158 -14.57 9.59 8.74
N TYR A 159 -13.69 8.95 7.98
CA TYR A 159 -14.05 8.06 6.86
C TYR A 159 -14.40 6.63 7.31
N LEU A 160 -13.77 6.12 8.37
CA LEU A 160 -14.00 4.76 8.87
C LEU A 160 -15.24 4.66 9.77
N LEU A 161 -15.57 5.68 10.53
CA LEU A 161 -16.73 5.68 11.42
C LEU A 161 -18.07 5.37 10.71
N PRO A 162 -18.38 5.93 9.52
CA PRO A 162 -19.60 5.57 8.79
C PRO A 162 -19.58 4.12 8.29
N VAL A 163 -18.39 3.59 7.88
CA VAL A 163 -18.27 2.22 7.38
C VAL A 163 -18.35 1.21 8.53
N ILE A 164 -17.71 1.52 9.67
CA ILE A 164 -17.78 0.68 10.87
C ILE A 164 -19.20 0.66 11.44
N SER A 165 -19.90 1.79 11.46
CA SER A 165 -21.29 1.85 11.93
C SER A 165 -22.22 1.04 11.02
N GLN A 166 -22.04 1.07 9.71
CA GLN A 166 -22.83 0.26 8.77
C GLN A 166 -22.53 -1.24 8.87
N LEU A 167 -21.26 -1.62 9.12
CA LEU A 167 -20.90 -3.02 9.36
C LEU A 167 -21.42 -3.52 10.71
N TRP A 168 -21.44 -2.68 11.72
CA TRP A 168 -22.01 -3.01 13.04
C TRP A 168 -23.53 -3.19 12.98
N ILE A 169 -24.25 -2.28 12.30
CA ILE A 169 -25.69 -2.35 12.12
C ILE A 169 -26.08 -3.62 11.34
N ARG A 170 -25.35 -3.98 10.28
CA ARG A 170 -25.59 -5.24 9.55
C ARG A 170 -25.34 -6.50 10.39
N ARG A 171 -24.34 -6.47 11.29
CA ARG A 171 -24.01 -7.63 12.13
C ARG A 171 -24.97 -7.81 13.31
N VAL A 172 -25.56 -6.73 13.80
CA VAL A 172 -26.57 -6.78 14.88
C VAL A 172 -27.96 -7.15 14.35
N MET A 173 -28.29 -6.79 13.10
CA MET A 173 -29.61 -7.14 12.50
C MET A 173 -29.68 -8.56 11.90
N CYS A 174 -28.59 -9.31 11.82
CA CYS A 174 -28.56 -10.70 11.36
C CYS A 174 -28.59 -11.72 12.51
N TYR A 175 -28.84 -11.29 13.76
CA TYR A 175 -28.96 -12.14 14.95
C TYR A 175 -30.27 -11.90 15.72
N GLN A 176 -31.34 -11.60 14.98
CA GLN A 176 -32.73 -11.72 15.52
C GLN A 176 -33.56 -12.60 14.62
#